data_4b6c0896add36690e394daf58e22ce3c
#
_entry.id   4b6c0896add36690e394daf58e22ce3c
#
_cell.length_a   1.000
_cell.length_b   1.000
_cell.length_c   1.000
_cell.angle_alpha   90.00
_cell.angle_beta   90.00
_cell.angle_gamma   90.00
#
_symmetry.space_group_name_H-M   'P 1'
#
loop_
_entity.id
_entity.type
_entity.pdbx_description
1 polymer ?
#
loop_
_entity_poly.entity_id
_entity_poly.type
_entity_poly.pdbx_seq_one_letter_code
_entity_poly.pdbx_strand_id
1 'polypeptide(L)'
;MTALTKGLILCGVQTAMVLSIGGKMLLDRATLPRLWVRTKTFDPNLPIRGRYVSLTIDAEARGFAPGAVYDQARYTIEDGKLVARPASKDGIGTMVSGGAALERIVYFIPEHAADPSIRASDEELWAEVTVPHAGPPRPIQLGVKKNGTITPLPLN
;
A
#
# COMPACT_ATOMS: atom_id res chain seq x y z
N MET A 1 40.31 19.20 -14.10
CA MET A 1 38.86 19.49 -13.90
C MET A 1 38.76 20.60 -12.84
N THR A 2 38.08 21.68 -13.13
CA THR A 2 37.84 22.76 -12.17
C THR A 2 36.84 22.35 -11.08
N ALA A 3 36.84 23.03 -9.94
CA ALA A 3 35.89 22.77 -8.86
C ALA A 3 34.42 22.90 -9.34
N LEU A 4 34.15 23.88 -10.22
CA LEU A 4 32.84 24.06 -10.86
C LEU A 4 32.40 22.83 -11.66
N THR A 5 33.29 22.26 -12.48
CA THR A 5 32.98 21.11 -13.31
C THR A 5 32.63 19.88 -12.43
N LYS A 6 33.39 19.66 -11.34
CA LYS A 6 33.10 18.59 -10.38
C LYS A 6 31.73 18.79 -9.71
N GLY A 7 31.40 20.03 -9.31
CA GLY A 7 30.10 20.36 -8.73
C GLY A 7 28.94 20.13 -9.68
N LEU A 8 29.08 20.51 -10.95
CA LEU A 8 28.04 20.29 -11.97
C LEU A 8 27.82 18.78 -12.24
N ILE A 9 28.87 17.99 -12.30
CA ILE A 9 28.76 16.54 -12.48
C ILE A 9 28.03 15.93 -11.28
N LEU A 10 28.40 16.29 -10.07
CA LEU A 10 27.76 15.77 -8.86
C LEU A 10 26.27 16.14 -8.83
N CYS A 11 25.94 17.38 -9.11
CA CYS A 11 24.56 17.86 -9.20
C CYS A 11 23.76 17.07 -10.25
N GLY A 12 24.35 16.87 -11.44
CA GLY A 12 23.73 16.10 -12.51
C GLY A 12 23.45 14.64 -12.11
N VAL A 13 24.39 13.98 -11.45
CA VAL A 13 24.21 12.59 -10.95
C VAL A 13 23.11 12.53 -9.91
N GLN A 14 23.10 13.43 -8.93
CA GLN A 14 22.06 13.45 -7.90
C GLN A 14 20.67 13.71 -8.50
N THR A 15 20.56 14.68 -9.41
CA THR A 15 19.30 14.96 -10.11
C THR A 15 18.82 13.74 -10.91
N ALA A 16 19.71 13.08 -11.64
CA ALA A 16 19.37 11.87 -12.40
C ALA A 16 18.88 10.73 -11.48
N MET A 17 19.51 10.55 -10.31
CA MET A 17 19.05 9.56 -9.32
C MET A 17 17.64 9.85 -8.82
N VAL A 18 17.36 11.08 -8.42
CA VAL A 18 16.04 11.50 -7.94
C VAL A 18 14.98 11.33 -9.03
N LEU A 19 15.28 11.79 -10.25
CA LEU A 19 14.36 11.67 -11.39
C LEU A 19 14.11 10.20 -11.77
N SER A 20 15.10 9.32 -11.68
CA SER A 20 14.95 7.90 -12.00
C SER A 20 14.01 7.21 -10.99
N ILE A 21 14.18 7.48 -9.70
CA ILE A 21 13.31 6.93 -8.64
C ILE A 21 11.89 7.48 -8.78
N GLY A 22 11.75 8.80 -8.92
CA GLY A 22 10.46 9.45 -9.10
C GLY A 22 9.72 8.96 -10.36
N GLY A 23 10.43 8.90 -11.49
CA GLY A 23 9.89 8.38 -12.74
C GLY A 23 9.44 6.93 -12.63
N LYS A 24 10.25 6.06 -11.97
CA LYS A 24 9.85 4.68 -11.70
C LYS A 24 8.58 4.61 -10.85
N MET A 25 8.48 5.41 -9.79
CA MET A 25 7.28 5.39 -8.94
C MET A 25 6.02 5.85 -9.68
N LEU A 26 6.14 6.87 -10.54
CA LEU A 26 5.03 7.33 -11.38
C LEU A 26 4.63 6.27 -12.43
N LEU A 27 5.60 5.62 -13.04
CA LEU A 27 5.36 4.53 -13.99
C LEU A 27 4.69 3.34 -13.31
N ASP A 28 5.20 2.91 -12.17
CA ASP A 28 4.60 1.85 -11.36
C ASP A 28 3.13 2.18 -11.02
N ARG A 29 2.86 3.43 -10.63
CA ARG A 29 1.49 3.88 -10.34
C ARG A 29 0.58 3.86 -11.56
N ALA A 30 1.11 4.10 -12.76
CA ALA A 30 0.34 4.14 -14.00
C ALA A 30 0.10 2.75 -14.60
N THR A 31 1.07 1.83 -14.45
CA THR A 31 1.10 0.56 -15.18
C THR A 31 0.78 -0.67 -14.34
N LEU A 32 1.01 -0.61 -13.00
CA LEU A 32 0.74 -1.76 -12.15
C LEU A 32 -0.77 -2.05 -12.03
N PRO A 33 -1.13 -3.33 -11.91
CA PRO A 33 -2.52 -3.72 -11.71
C PRO A 33 -3.08 -3.14 -10.41
N ARG A 34 -4.34 -2.74 -10.44
CA ARG A 34 -5.05 -2.10 -9.33
C ARG A 34 -6.20 -2.97 -8.87
N LEU A 35 -6.44 -2.92 -7.57
CA LEU A 35 -7.53 -3.65 -6.95
C LEU A 35 -8.06 -2.88 -5.75
N TRP A 36 -9.38 -2.89 -5.59
CA TRP A 36 -10.03 -2.48 -4.36
C TRP A 36 -9.98 -3.62 -3.34
N VAL A 37 -9.45 -3.32 -2.16
CA VAL A 37 -9.34 -4.28 -1.06
C VAL A 37 -10.07 -3.74 0.17
N ARG A 38 -10.72 -4.65 0.87
CA ARG A 38 -11.35 -4.32 2.15
C ARG A 38 -10.27 -4.01 3.18
N THR A 39 -10.51 -2.96 3.95
CA THR A 39 -9.57 -2.57 5.02
C THR A 39 -10.22 -2.68 6.38
N LYS A 40 -9.40 -2.96 7.38
CA LYS A 40 -9.75 -2.78 8.79
C LYS A 40 -8.91 -1.63 9.34
N THR A 41 -9.54 -0.72 10.02
CA THR A 41 -8.81 0.36 10.72
C THR A 41 -8.04 -0.24 11.88
N PHE A 42 -6.77 0.06 11.94
CA PHE A 42 -5.94 -0.19 13.11
C PHE A 42 -5.80 1.15 13.82
N ASP A 43 -6.22 1.23 15.09
CA ASP A 43 -6.20 2.46 15.88
C ASP A 43 -4.78 3.04 15.96
N PRO A 44 -4.52 4.19 15.34
CA PRO A 44 -3.23 4.83 15.43
C PRO A 44 -3.33 6.06 16.32
N ASN A 45 -3.53 5.86 17.59
CA ASN A 45 -3.39 6.95 18.57
C ASN A 45 -1.91 7.34 18.76
N LEU A 46 -1.19 7.51 17.64
CA LEU A 46 0.19 7.96 17.65
C LEU A 46 0.25 9.43 17.22
N PRO A 47 0.62 10.36 18.10
CA PRO A 47 0.83 11.77 17.77
C PRO A 47 2.15 11.97 17.02
N ILE A 48 2.28 11.40 15.83
CA ILE A 48 3.49 11.57 15.00
C ILE A 48 3.17 12.41 13.78
N ARG A 49 3.94 13.45 13.63
CA ARG A 49 4.08 14.41 12.51
C ARG A 49 3.35 14.03 11.21
N GLY A 50 2.19 14.62 11.00
CA GLY A 50 1.32 14.43 9.86
C GLY A 50 0.14 13.49 10.16
N ARG A 51 -0.99 13.75 9.48
CA ARG A 51 -2.18 12.90 9.63
C ARG A 51 -2.08 11.72 8.66
N TYR A 52 -2.21 10.53 9.18
CA TYR A 52 -2.28 9.31 8.39
C TYR A 52 -3.31 8.35 8.98
N VAL A 53 -3.82 7.47 8.15
CA VAL A 53 -4.64 6.34 8.58
C VAL A 53 -3.84 5.08 8.41
N SER A 54 -3.68 4.33 9.49
CA SER A 54 -3.11 2.98 9.44
C SER A 54 -4.23 1.99 9.20
N LEU A 55 -4.10 1.22 8.15
CA LEU A 55 -5.08 0.25 7.71
C LEU A 55 -4.44 -1.12 7.62
N THR A 56 -5.20 -2.14 7.96
CA THR A 56 -4.82 -3.53 7.69
C THR A 56 -5.65 -4.02 6.51
N ILE A 57 -5.00 -4.55 5.51
CA ILE A 57 -5.66 -5.24 4.40
C ILE A 57 -5.59 -6.74 4.62
N ASP A 58 -6.68 -7.43 4.31
CA ASP A 58 -6.77 -8.87 4.36
C ASP A 58 -6.58 -9.42 2.94
N ALA A 59 -5.44 -10.09 2.68
CA ALA A 59 -5.24 -10.86 1.46
C ALA A 59 -5.57 -12.32 1.73
N GLU A 60 -6.14 -13.03 0.75
CA GLU A 60 -6.38 -14.47 0.87
C GLU A 60 -5.04 -15.21 0.93
N ALA A 61 -4.76 -15.94 2.03
CA ALA A 61 -3.53 -16.69 2.19
C ALA A 61 -3.63 -18.05 1.50
N ARG A 62 -2.82 -18.31 0.49
CA ARG A 62 -2.81 -19.58 -0.25
C ARG A 62 -1.43 -20.23 -0.21
N GLY A 63 -1.38 -21.51 0.14
CA GLY A 63 -0.16 -22.32 0.10
C GLY A 63 0.80 -22.10 1.27
N PHE A 64 0.37 -21.44 2.34
CA PHE A 64 1.15 -21.36 3.58
C PHE A 64 1.07 -22.66 4.37
N ALA A 65 2.10 -22.96 5.14
CA ALA A 65 2.12 -24.12 6.03
C ALA A 65 0.99 -24.03 7.07
N PRO A 66 0.35 -25.15 7.42
CA PRO A 66 -0.64 -25.16 8.49
C PRO A 66 -0.06 -24.63 9.80
N GLY A 67 -0.73 -23.65 10.42
CA GLY A 67 -0.28 -23.03 11.66
C GLY A 67 0.82 -21.95 11.50
N ALA A 68 1.19 -21.55 10.27
CA ALA A 68 2.07 -20.42 10.06
C ALA A 68 1.42 -19.16 10.63
N VAL A 69 2.15 -18.47 11.53
CA VAL A 69 1.70 -17.20 12.15
C VAL A 69 2.40 -16.02 11.48
N TYR A 70 3.63 -16.21 11.00
CA TYR A 70 4.43 -15.21 10.32
C TYR A 70 5.27 -15.88 9.24
N ASP A 71 5.21 -15.35 8.02
CA ASP A 71 5.98 -15.88 6.90
C ASP A 71 6.30 -14.78 5.89
N GLN A 72 7.16 -15.07 4.92
CA GLN A 72 7.39 -14.19 3.79
C GLN A 72 6.37 -14.43 2.69
N ALA A 73 5.72 -13.38 2.24
CA ALA A 73 4.68 -13.43 1.24
C ALA A 73 4.97 -12.56 0.02
N ARG A 74 4.48 -13.02 -1.13
CA ARG A 74 4.31 -12.22 -2.35
C ARG A 74 2.83 -12.06 -2.61
N TYR A 75 2.45 -10.84 -2.97
CA TYR A 75 1.06 -10.50 -3.28
C TYR A 75 0.81 -10.54 -4.78
N THR A 76 -0.31 -11.12 -5.17
CA THR A 76 -0.77 -11.22 -6.57
C THR A 76 -2.27 -10.96 -6.63
N ILE A 77 -2.77 -10.68 -7.83
CA ILE A 77 -4.22 -10.60 -8.07
C ILE A 77 -4.64 -11.89 -8.77
N GLU A 78 -5.53 -12.64 -8.15
CA GLU A 78 -6.12 -13.86 -8.69
C GLU A 78 -7.65 -13.77 -8.56
N ASP A 79 -8.37 -14.01 -9.64
CA ASP A 79 -9.85 -13.96 -9.69
C ASP A 79 -10.44 -12.67 -9.10
N GLY A 80 -9.78 -11.53 -9.33
CA GLY A 80 -10.22 -10.23 -8.81
C GLY A 80 -10.04 -10.05 -7.30
N LYS A 81 -9.25 -10.89 -6.65
CA LYS A 81 -8.92 -10.81 -5.23
C LYS A 81 -7.43 -10.67 -5.00
N LEU A 82 -7.07 -10.03 -3.89
CA LEU A 82 -5.69 -9.99 -3.44
C LEU A 82 -5.34 -11.33 -2.76
N VAL A 83 -4.34 -12.00 -3.31
CA VAL A 83 -3.85 -13.29 -2.82
C VAL A 83 -2.41 -13.14 -2.37
N ALA A 84 -2.10 -13.68 -1.20
CA ALA A 84 -0.75 -13.81 -0.68
C ALA A 84 -0.28 -15.26 -0.83
N ARG A 85 0.93 -15.46 -1.36
CA ARG A 85 1.59 -16.76 -1.47
C ARG A 85 2.95 -16.74 -0.80
N PRO A 86 3.42 -17.85 -0.22
CA PRO A 86 4.76 -17.94 0.35
C PRO A 86 5.82 -17.58 -0.70
N ALA A 87 6.83 -16.82 -0.29
CA ALA A 87 7.94 -16.44 -1.15
C ALA A 87 9.27 -16.52 -0.40
N SER A 88 10.25 -17.22 -0.96
CA SER A 88 11.59 -17.36 -0.35
C SER A 88 12.53 -16.21 -0.70
N LYS A 89 12.28 -15.50 -1.82
CA LYS A 89 13.03 -14.32 -2.27
C LYS A 89 12.03 -13.24 -2.65
N ASP A 90 12.38 -12.00 -2.42
CA ASP A 90 11.54 -10.83 -2.70
C ASP A 90 10.15 -10.84 -2.01
N GLY A 91 9.97 -11.72 -1.04
CA GLY A 91 8.81 -11.72 -0.16
C GLY A 91 8.94 -10.63 0.90
N ILE A 92 7.81 -10.23 1.44
CA ILE A 92 7.74 -9.35 2.63
C ILE A 92 7.20 -10.14 3.79
N GLY A 93 7.70 -9.83 4.98
CA GLY A 93 7.18 -10.43 6.20
C GLY A 93 5.72 -10.04 6.41
N THR A 94 4.86 -11.03 6.49
CA THR A 94 3.42 -10.83 6.72
C THR A 94 2.91 -11.73 7.83
N MET A 95 1.89 -11.29 8.52
CA MET A 95 1.20 -12.11 9.51
C MET A 95 0.12 -12.95 8.82
N VAL A 96 0.13 -14.25 9.06
CA VAL A 96 -0.86 -15.18 8.53
C VAL A 96 -1.76 -15.65 9.67
N SER A 97 -3.06 -15.45 9.54
CA SER A 97 -4.04 -15.84 10.55
C SER A 97 -5.38 -16.17 9.91
N GLY A 98 -5.96 -17.30 10.28
CA GLY A 98 -7.32 -17.68 9.84
C GLY A 98 -7.50 -17.75 8.31
N GLY A 99 -6.46 -18.09 7.55
CA GLY A 99 -6.53 -18.14 6.09
C GLY A 99 -6.36 -16.76 5.40
N ALA A 100 -6.06 -15.72 6.16
CA ALA A 100 -5.74 -14.39 5.66
C ALA A 100 -4.29 -14.02 5.93
N ALA A 101 -3.67 -13.32 5.00
CA ALA A 101 -2.41 -12.63 5.18
C ALA A 101 -2.69 -11.15 5.45
N LEU A 102 -2.26 -10.69 6.63
CA LEU A 102 -2.55 -9.35 7.13
C LEU A 102 -1.37 -8.43 6.82
N GLU A 103 -1.59 -7.45 5.95
CA GLU A 103 -0.59 -6.45 5.60
C GLU A 103 -1.01 -5.09 6.11
N ARG A 104 -0.08 -4.40 6.75
CA ARG A 104 -0.31 -3.03 7.24
C ARG A 104 0.08 -2.03 6.16
N ILE A 105 -0.85 -1.18 5.80
CA ILE A 105 -0.64 -0.06 4.90
C ILE A 105 -0.89 1.26 5.60
N VAL A 106 -0.17 2.29 5.19
CA VAL A 106 -0.32 3.66 5.70
C VAL A 106 -0.76 4.55 4.56
N TYR A 107 -1.83 5.31 4.79
CA TYR A 107 -2.32 6.30 3.84
C TYR A 107 -2.30 7.69 4.48
N PHE A 108 -1.56 8.62 3.87
CA PHE A 108 -1.48 10.00 4.34
C PHE A 108 -2.71 10.79 3.88
N ILE A 109 -3.30 11.53 4.80
CA ILE A 109 -4.47 12.38 4.55
C ILE A 109 -4.12 13.83 4.83
N PRO A 110 -4.69 14.80 4.07
CA PRO A 110 -4.51 16.22 4.35
C PRO A 110 -5.04 16.58 5.75
N GLU A 111 -4.46 17.62 6.36
CA GLU A 111 -4.84 18.04 7.72
C GLU A 111 -6.31 18.48 7.83
N HIS A 112 -6.85 19.04 6.76
CA HIS A 112 -8.24 19.52 6.70
C HIS A 112 -9.25 18.43 6.33
N ALA A 113 -8.81 17.24 5.89
CA ALA A 113 -9.71 16.16 5.54
C ALA A 113 -10.33 15.53 6.80
N ALA A 114 -11.60 15.13 6.72
CA ALA A 114 -12.24 14.35 7.77
C ALA A 114 -11.54 13.00 7.92
N ASP A 115 -11.54 12.46 9.15
CA ASP A 115 -10.94 11.14 9.40
C ASP A 115 -11.73 10.04 8.67
N PRO A 116 -11.14 9.38 7.68
CA PRO A 116 -11.85 8.37 6.90
C PRO A 116 -12.09 7.06 7.68
N SER A 117 -11.57 6.91 8.88
CA SER A 117 -11.84 5.76 9.74
C SER A 117 -13.18 5.87 10.49
N ILE A 118 -13.71 7.08 10.66
CA ILE A 118 -15.00 7.32 11.32
C ILE A 118 -16.12 7.15 10.30
N ARG A 119 -16.87 6.03 10.39
CA ARG A 119 -17.89 5.62 9.42
C ARG A 119 -19.18 5.21 10.09
N ALA A 120 -20.28 5.29 9.32
CA ALA A 120 -21.53 4.68 9.71
C ALA A 120 -21.43 3.15 9.72
N SER A 121 -22.28 2.48 10.48
CA SER A 121 -22.24 1.01 10.64
C SER A 121 -22.54 0.21 9.36
N ASP A 122 -23.16 0.86 8.37
CA ASP A 122 -23.52 0.32 7.06
C ASP A 122 -22.46 0.64 5.98
N GLU A 123 -21.35 1.27 6.36
CA GLU A 123 -20.27 1.67 5.48
C GLU A 123 -18.98 0.91 5.81
N GLU A 124 -18.31 0.43 4.77
CA GLU A 124 -17.01 -0.21 4.89
C GLU A 124 -15.93 0.65 4.23
N LEU A 125 -14.79 0.80 4.90
CA LEU A 125 -13.63 1.47 4.31
C LEU A 125 -12.87 0.49 3.41
N TRP A 126 -12.61 0.92 2.20
CA TRP A 126 -11.86 0.19 1.18
C TRP A 126 -10.67 1.03 0.71
N ALA A 127 -9.61 0.38 0.31
CA ALA A 127 -8.45 1.02 -0.31
C ALA A 127 -8.24 0.47 -1.73
N GLU A 128 -8.05 1.35 -2.69
CA GLU A 128 -7.50 0.96 -3.98
C GLU A 128 -5.98 0.85 -3.83
N VAL A 129 -5.45 -0.32 -4.16
CA VAL A 129 -4.01 -0.59 -4.06
C VAL A 129 -3.44 -0.99 -5.42
N THR A 130 -2.20 -0.61 -5.69
CA THR A 130 -1.39 -1.24 -6.74
C THR A 130 -0.65 -2.43 -6.14
N VAL A 131 -0.54 -3.49 -6.94
CA VAL A 131 0.16 -4.72 -6.53
C VAL A 131 1.46 -4.83 -7.34
N PRO A 132 2.61 -4.48 -6.75
CA PRO A 132 3.90 -4.59 -7.41
C PRO A 132 4.36 -6.04 -7.51
N HIS A 133 5.25 -6.34 -8.45
CA HIS A 133 5.85 -7.68 -8.57
C HIS A 133 6.68 -8.09 -7.34
N ALA A 134 7.21 -7.11 -6.62
CA ALA A 134 7.92 -7.31 -5.36
C ALA A 134 7.58 -6.19 -4.38
N GLY A 135 7.48 -6.53 -3.09
CA GLY A 135 7.11 -5.60 -2.02
C GLY A 135 5.61 -5.60 -1.69
N PRO A 136 5.20 -4.75 -0.73
CA PRO A 136 3.82 -4.69 -0.27
C PRO A 136 2.90 -3.99 -1.28
N PRO A 137 1.59 -4.29 -1.23
CA PRO A 137 0.58 -3.51 -1.92
C PRO A 137 0.66 -2.03 -1.51
N ARG A 138 0.52 -1.12 -2.47
CA ARG A 138 0.67 0.32 -2.24
C ARG A 138 -0.68 1.01 -2.40
N PRO A 139 -1.18 1.72 -1.37
CA PRO A 139 -2.46 2.40 -1.46
C PRO A 139 -2.35 3.61 -2.39
N ILE A 140 -3.38 3.79 -3.22
CA ILE A 140 -3.51 4.92 -4.16
C ILE A 140 -4.56 5.89 -3.65
N GLN A 141 -5.73 5.36 -3.25
CA GLN A 141 -6.85 6.13 -2.76
C GLN A 141 -7.72 5.30 -1.82
N LEU A 142 -8.51 5.98 -1.03
CA LEU A 142 -9.52 5.36 -0.17
C LEU A 142 -10.90 5.49 -0.80
N GLY A 143 -11.80 4.59 -0.45
CA GLY A 143 -13.18 4.62 -0.86
C GLY A 143 -14.10 4.03 0.20
N VAL A 144 -15.37 4.35 0.11
CA VAL A 144 -16.42 3.80 0.97
C VAL A 144 -17.28 2.86 0.16
N LYS A 145 -17.45 1.66 0.64
CA LYS A 145 -18.42 0.71 0.10
C LYS A 145 -19.71 0.78 0.88
N LYS A 146 -20.80 1.09 0.16
CA LYS A 146 -22.17 1.11 0.67
C LYS A 146 -23.08 0.42 -0.34
N ASN A 147 -23.94 -0.47 0.12
CA ASN A 147 -24.88 -1.21 -0.76
C ASN A 147 -24.20 -1.90 -1.97
N GLY A 148 -22.99 -2.42 -1.78
CA GLY A 148 -22.26 -3.09 -2.85
C GLY A 148 -21.45 -2.19 -3.79
N THR A 149 -21.66 -0.88 -3.76
CA THR A 149 -20.96 0.09 -4.61
C THR A 149 -19.82 0.76 -3.83
N ILE A 150 -18.64 0.87 -4.46
CA ILE A 150 -17.48 1.58 -3.88
C ILE A 150 -17.45 2.99 -4.48
N THR A 151 -17.47 3.98 -3.62
CA THR A 151 -17.33 5.40 -3.99
C THR A 151 -15.98 5.91 -3.49
N PRO A 152 -15.08 6.39 -4.37
CA PRO A 152 -13.82 7.00 -3.96
C PRO A 152 -14.05 8.20 -3.04
N LEU A 153 -13.20 8.35 -2.01
CA LEU A 153 -13.23 9.50 -1.12
C LEU A 153 -12.41 10.64 -1.71
N PRO A 154 -13.01 11.83 -1.87
CA PRO A 154 -12.26 13.04 -2.21
C PRO A 154 -11.47 13.48 -0.97
N LEU A 155 -10.19 13.14 -0.91
CA LEU A 155 -9.27 13.55 0.17
C LEU A 155 -8.35 14.69 -0.29
N ASN A 156 -8.83 15.53 -1.22
CA ASN A 156 -8.12 16.68 -1.76
C ASN A 156 -8.45 17.94 -0.99
#